data_f7e337fd18046e8a35e21608a8380c50
#
_entry.id   f7e337fd18046e8a35e21608a8380c50
#
_cell.length_a   1.000
_cell.length_b   1.000
_cell.length_c   1.000
_cell.angle_alpha   90.00
_cell.angle_beta   90.00
_cell.angle_gamma   90.00
#
_symmetry.space_group_name_H-M   'P 1'
#
loop_
_entity.id
_entity.type
_entity.pdbx_description
1 polymer ?
#
loop_
_entity_poly.entity_id
_entity_poly.type
_entity_poly.pdbx_seq_one_letter_code
_entity_poly.pdbx_strand_id
1 'polypeptide(L)' 'MTRQLLTVKEAAEAMDVSPRHIQRLIHEADIDRKSRWRFGREIVDLSPKHSARRTLRININAVIPSLT' A
#
# COMPACT_ATOMS: atom_id res chain seq x y z
N MET A 1 -8.48 -17.31 8.06
CA MET A 1 -8.19 -15.88 8.15
C MET A 1 -8.13 -15.26 6.79
N THR A 2 -8.87 -14.22 6.60
CA THR A 2 -8.84 -13.50 5.33
C THR A 2 -7.54 -12.69 5.24
N ARG A 3 -6.81 -12.87 4.15
CA ARG A 3 -5.63 -12.05 3.92
C ARG A 3 -6.05 -10.62 3.65
N GLN A 4 -5.47 -9.71 4.43
CA GLN A 4 -5.77 -8.29 4.32
C GLN A 4 -4.67 -7.51 3.63
N LEU A 5 -3.59 -8.19 3.28
CA LEU A 5 -2.49 -7.60 2.55
C LEU A 5 -2.61 -7.98 1.07
N LEU A 6 -2.80 -6.97 0.23
CA LEU A 6 -2.98 -7.14 -1.20
C LEU A 6 -1.77 -6.61 -1.95
N THR A 7 -1.51 -7.18 -3.13
CA THR A 7 -0.53 -6.59 -4.04
C THR A 7 -1.07 -5.25 -4.54
N VAL A 8 -0.18 -4.42 -5.13
CA VAL A 8 -0.61 -3.16 -5.73
C VAL A 8 -1.72 -3.38 -6.75
N LYS A 9 -1.57 -4.41 -7.59
CA LYS A 9 -2.57 -4.72 -8.61
C LYS A 9 -3.90 -5.13 -7.98
N GLU A 10 -3.85 -6.00 -6.98
CA GLU A 10 -5.08 -6.46 -6.30
C GLU A 10 -5.77 -5.30 -5.58
N ALA A 11 -4.99 -4.44 -4.93
CA ALA A 11 -5.55 -3.28 -4.25
C ALA A 11 -6.19 -2.31 -5.24
N ALA A 12 -5.54 -2.11 -6.39
CA ALA A 12 -6.09 -1.25 -7.43
C ALA A 12 -7.45 -1.75 -7.92
N GLU A 13 -7.56 -3.06 -8.12
CA GLU A 13 -8.83 -3.66 -8.53
C GLU A 13 -9.90 -3.51 -7.45
N ALA A 14 -9.52 -3.73 -6.19
CA ALA A 14 -10.46 -3.61 -5.08
C ALA A 14 -10.95 -2.18 -4.86
N MET A 15 -10.10 -1.19 -5.17
CA MET A 15 -10.42 0.23 -5.02
C MET A 15 -10.98 0.85 -6.30
N ASP A 16 -11.02 0.09 -7.38
CA ASP A 16 -11.47 0.57 -8.70
C ASP A 16 -10.64 1.76 -9.18
N VAL A 17 -9.33 1.66 -9.02
CA VAL A 17 -8.37 2.66 -9.50
C VAL A 17 -7.26 1.98 -10.29
N SER A 18 -6.43 2.77 -10.97
CA SER A 18 -5.30 2.20 -11.69
C SER A 18 -4.15 1.87 -10.74
N PRO A 19 -3.33 0.84 -11.06
CA PRO A 19 -2.15 0.54 -10.26
C PRO A 19 -1.19 1.73 -10.14
N ARG A 20 -1.13 2.56 -11.17
CA ARG A 20 -0.28 3.75 -11.17
C ARG A 20 -0.71 4.73 -10.04
N HIS A 21 -2.00 4.84 -9.80
CA HIS A 21 -2.51 5.69 -8.73
C HIS A 21 -1.97 5.23 -7.37
N ILE A 22 -1.99 3.92 -7.13
CA ILE A 22 -1.47 3.36 -5.89
C ILE A 22 0.04 3.55 -5.79
N GLN A 23 0.76 3.38 -6.90
CA GLN A 23 2.20 3.61 -6.90
C GLN A 23 2.54 5.07 -6.56
N ARG A 24 1.71 6.01 -6.99
CA ARG A 24 1.90 7.41 -6.64
C ARG A 24 1.67 7.65 -5.14
N LEU A 25 0.68 6.99 -4.57
CA LEU A 25 0.43 7.09 -3.13
C LEU A 25 1.59 6.51 -2.33
N ILE A 26 2.18 5.42 -2.81
CA ILE A 26 3.36 4.83 -2.17
C ILE A 26 4.55 5.79 -2.27
N HIS A 27 4.74 6.39 -3.44
CA HIS A 27 5.82 7.35 -3.64
C HIS A 27 5.66 8.56 -2.72
N GLU A 28 4.46 9.08 -2.60
CA GLU A 28 4.17 10.19 -1.69
C GLU A 28 4.49 9.81 -0.24
N ALA A 29 4.17 8.58 0.16
CA ALA A 29 4.45 8.10 1.50
C ALA A 29 5.95 8.02 1.78
N ASP A 30 6.76 7.78 0.74
CA ASP A 30 8.22 7.72 0.87
C ASP A 30 8.83 9.10 1.13
N ILE A 31 8.26 10.15 0.57
CA ILE A 31 8.87 11.48 0.58
C ILE A 31 8.15 12.47 1.48
N ASP A 32 6.92 12.18 1.90
CA ASP A 32 6.12 13.12 2.68
C ASP A 32 5.51 12.43 3.90
N ARG A 33 5.84 12.91 5.09
CA ARG A 33 5.29 12.39 6.34
C ARG A 33 3.81 12.67 6.51
N LYS A 34 3.29 13.64 5.77
CA LYS A 34 1.87 14.03 5.84
C LYS A 34 1.06 13.39 4.72
N SER A 35 1.64 12.44 4.00
CA SER A 35 0.91 11.75 2.93
C SER A 35 -0.31 11.01 3.49
N ARG A 36 -1.27 10.75 2.62
CA ARG A 36 -2.50 10.04 3.00
C ARG A 36 -2.22 8.64 3.50
N TRP A 37 -1.26 7.96 2.87
CA TRP A 37 -0.84 6.62 3.24
C TRP A 37 0.50 6.68 3.93
N ARG A 38 0.70 5.78 4.88
CA ARG A 38 1.95 5.71 5.65
C ARG A 38 2.47 4.28 5.66
N PHE A 39 3.78 4.18 5.64
CA PHE A 39 4.42 2.88 5.81
C PHE A 39 4.15 2.35 7.22
N GLY A 40 3.84 1.05 7.28
CA GLY A 40 3.48 0.41 8.54
C GLY A 40 2.00 0.48 8.85
N ARG A 41 1.23 1.23 8.08
CA ARG A 41 -0.22 1.36 8.25
C ARG A 41 -0.95 0.90 7.00
N GLU A 42 -1.07 1.74 5.96
CA GLU A 42 -1.70 1.36 4.69
C GLU A 42 -0.73 0.58 3.81
N ILE A 43 0.56 0.87 3.92
CA ILE A 43 1.59 0.22 3.12
C ILE A 43 2.45 -0.63 4.04
N VAL A 44 2.58 -1.91 3.73
CA VAL A 44 3.40 -2.83 4.52
C VAL A 44 4.57 -3.29 3.67
N ASP A 45 5.78 -3.15 4.19
CA ASP A 45 7.00 -3.61 3.54
C ASP A 45 7.38 -4.96 4.10
N LEU A 46 7.25 -6.00 3.28
CA LEU A 46 7.55 -7.37 3.66
C LEU A 46 8.96 -7.81 3.25
N SER A 47 9.72 -6.91 2.62
CA SER A 47 11.05 -7.27 2.12
C SER A 47 12.03 -7.50 3.28
N PRO A 48 12.95 -8.48 3.13
CA PRO A 48 14.02 -8.67 4.11
C PRO A 48 14.94 -7.46 4.13
N LYS A 49 15.64 -7.27 5.26
CA LYS A 49 16.55 -6.14 5.44
C LYS A 49 17.64 -6.03 4.37
N HIS A 50 18.04 -7.16 3.81
CA HIS A 50 19.14 -7.21 2.84
C HIS A 50 18.64 -7.40 1.41
N SER A 51 17.34 -7.26 1.18
CA SER A 51 16.79 -7.45 -0.16
C SER A 51 16.97 -6.17 -0.99
N ALA A 52 17.45 -6.35 -2.22
CA ALA A 52 17.52 -5.25 -3.18
C ALA A 52 16.14 -4.87 -3.71
N ARG A 53 15.16 -5.76 -3.60
CA ARG A 53 13.79 -5.52 -4.05
C ARG A 53 12.86 -5.33 -2.87
N ARG A 54 12.05 -4.29 -2.95
CA ARG A 54 11.02 -4.04 -1.94
C ARG A 54 9.78 -4.86 -2.27
N THR A 55 9.30 -5.61 -1.29
CA THR A 55 8.06 -6.36 -1.42
C THR A 55 6.98 -5.60 -0.64
N LEU A 56 6.23 -4.77 -1.34
CA LEU A 56 5.21 -3.94 -0.73
C LEU A 56 3.83 -4.57 -0.88
N ARG A 57 3.02 -4.41 0.15
CA ARG A 57 1.63 -4.85 0.15
C ARG A 57 0.77 -3.74 0.70
N ILE A 58 -0.50 -3.74 0.31
CA ILE A 58 -1.46 -2.74 0.77
C ILE A 58 -2.37 -3.39 1.81
N ASN A 59 -2.44 -2.76 2.98
CA ASN A 59 -3.33 -3.22 4.04
C ASN A 59 -4.74 -2.68 3.76
N ILE A 60 -5.57 -3.52 3.16
CA ILE A 60 -6.90 -3.09 2.72
C ILE A 60 -7.79 -2.68 3.90
N ASN A 61 -7.56 -3.24 5.07
CA ASN A 61 -8.33 -2.87 6.25
C ASN A 61 -8.04 -1.45 6.73
N ALA A 62 -6.84 -0.97 6.49
CA ALA A 62 -6.49 0.41 6.82
C ALA A 62 -6.99 1.38 5.75
N VAL A 63 -7.16 0.89 4.52
CA VAL A 63 -7.60 1.72 3.39
C VAL A 63 -9.11 1.88 3.38
N ILE A 64 -9.86 0.80 3.60
CA ILE A 64 -11.33 0.82 3.54
C ILE A 64 -11.95 1.90 4.44
N PRO A 65 -11.53 2.06 5.71
CA PRO A 65 -12.11 3.12 6.54
C PRO A 65 -11.91 4.52 5.98
N SER A 66 -10.83 4.75 5.23
CA SER A 66 -10.58 6.07 4.65
C SER A 66 -11.38 6.31 3.38
N LEU A 67 -11.96 5.25 2.79
CA LEU A 67 -12.82 5.35 1.62
C LEU A 67 -14.29 5.57 1.99
N THR A 68 -14.64 5.25 3.21
CA THR A 68 -16.00 5.46 3.71
C THR A 68 -16.08 6.75 4.51
#